data_509d779388428d1fabc6c9747b1016ce
#
_entry.id   509d779388428d1fabc6c9747b1016ce
#
_cell.length_a   1.000
_cell.length_b   1.000
_cell.length_c   1.000
_cell.angle_alpha   90.00
_cell.angle_beta   90.00
_cell.angle_gamma   90.00
#
_symmetry.space_group_name_H-M   'P 1'
#
loop_
_entity.id
_entity.type
_entity.pdbx_description
1 polymer ?
#
loop_
_entity_poly.entity_id
_entity_poly.type
_entity_poly.pdbx_seq_one_letter_code
_entity_poly.pdbx_strand_id
1 'polypeptide(L)'
;MWQAADLDRLVAGPGGEAPLRFRADQQITELAVHDWDLAKAIGQPTGLDPALAEHGVRWGRQMLRPEFRGPDKAFGVEVPVPDDAPAYDRLAGWFGRDPRWTSADAVTR
;
A
#
# COMPACT_ATOMS: atom_id res chain seq x y z
N MET A 1 -2.93 -21.92 -12.20
CA MET A 1 -1.60 -21.28 -12.14
C MET A 1 -1.49 -20.23 -13.23
N TRP A 2 -0.95 -19.08 -12.92
CA TRP A 2 -0.78 -18.00 -13.90
C TRP A 2 0.40 -18.26 -14.80
N GLN A 3 0.17 -18.14 -16.12
CA GLN A 3 1.22 -18.13 -17.10
C GLN A 3 1.66 -16.68 -17.37
N ALA A 4 2.91 -16.48 -17.78
CA ALA A 4 3.42 -15.13 -18.07
C ALA A 4 2.58 -14.43 -19.13
N ALA A 5 2.11 -15.15 -20.17
CA ALA A 5 1.26 -14.59 -21.21
C ALA A 5 -0.11 -14.14 -20.68
N ASP A 6 -0.63 -14.80 -19.64
CA ASP A 6 -1.90 -14.42 -19.02
C ASP A 6 -1.77 -13.10 -18.26
N LEU A 7 -0.59 -12.82 -17.70
CA LEU A 7 -0.34 -11.60 -16.92
C LEU A 7 -0.30 -10.34 -17.80
N ASP A 8 -0.08 -10.48 -19.08
CA ASP A 8 -0.07 -9.35 -20.02
C ASP A 8 -1.44 -9.10 -20.66
N ARG A 9 -2.42 -9.96 -20.37
CA ARG A 9 -3.79 -9.80 -20.88
C ARG A 9 -4.43 -8.55 -20.28
N LEU A 10 -5.12 -7.77 -21.11
CA LEU A 10 -5.86 -6.60 -20.64
C LEU A 10 -7.14 -7.02 -19.93
N VAL A 11 -7.39 -6.40 -18.79
CA VAL A 11 -8.60 -6.61 -17.99
C VAL A 11 -9.19 -5.27 -17.60
N ALA A 12 -10.52 -5.22 -17.51
CA ALA A 12 -11.22 -4.02 -17.08
C ALA A 12 -11.05 -3.80 -15.58
N GLY A 13 -11.11 -2.54 -15.18
CA GLY A 13 -11.04 -2.18 -13.77
C GLY A 13 -11.08 -0.66 -13.61
N PRO A 14 -10.89 -0.17 -12.39
CA PRO A 14 -10.86 1.27 -12.14
C PRO A 14 -9.84 1.96 -13.05
N GLY A 15 -10.27 3.03 -13.73
CA GLY A 15 -9.39 3.75 -14.64
C GLY A 15 -9.34 3.18 -16.05
N GLY A 16 -10.07 2.07 -16.34
CA GLY A 16 -10.11 1.47 -17.67
C GLY A 16 -9.40 0.12 -17.74
N GLU A 17 -9.01 -0.29 -18.94
CA GLU A 17 -8.29 -1.55 -19.13
C GLU A 17 -6.82 -1.39 -18.79
N ALA A 18 -6.24 -2.43 -18.20
CA ALA A 18 -4.82 -2.49 -17.88
C ALA A 18 -4.36 -3.95 -17.92
N PRO A 19 -3.05 -4.21 -18.10
CA PRO A 19 -2.55 -5.59 -18.02
C PRO A 19 -2.90 -6.24 -16.68
N LEU A 20 -3.20 -7.52 -16.70
CA LEU A 20 -3.50 -8.27 -15.49
C LEU A 20 -2.36 -8.17 -14.47
N ARG A 21 -1.10 -8.13 -14.93
CA ARG A 21 0.08 -7.92 -14.08
C ARG A 21 -0.08 -6.64 -13.25
N PHE A 22 -0.51 -5.54 -13.86
CA PHE A 22 -0.74 -4.28 -13.16
C PHE A 22 -1.82 -4.45 -12.08
N ARG A 23 -2.92 -5.14 -12.42
CA ARG A 23 -4.01 -5.37 -11.45
C ARG A 23 -3.55 -6.26 -10.30
N ALA A 24 -2.71 -7.26 -10.59
CA ALA A 24 -2.15 -8.12 -9.55
C ALA A 24 -1.24 -7.32 -8.61
N ASP A 25 -0.36 -6.48 -9.14
CA ASP A 25 0.52 -5.63 -8.34
C ASP A 25 -0.29 -4.67 -7.48
N GLN A 26 -1.34 -4.09 -8.03
CA GLN A 26 -2.25 -3.20 -7.31
C GLN A 26 -2.91 -3.94 -6.16
N GLN A 27 -3.43 -5.14 -6.39
CA GLN A 27 -4.09 -5.94 -5.36
C GLN A 27 -3.14 -6.37 -4.24
N ILE A 28 -1.93 -6.79 -4.59
CA ILE A 28 -0.93 -7.15 -3.59
C ILE A 28 -0.62 -5.95 -2.71
N THR A 29 -0.45 -4.78 -3.30
CA THR A 29 -0.15 -3.54 -2.58
C THR A 29 -1.31 -3.13 -1.68
N GLU A 30 -2.53 -3.17 -2.19
CA GLU A 30 -3.72 -2.85 -1.40
C GLU A 30 -3.87 -3.79 -0.22
N LEU A 31 -3.65 -5.09 -0.43
CA LEU A 31 -3.72 -6.07 0.64
C LEU A 31 -2.69 -5.78 1.74
N ALA A 32 -1.48 -5.46 1.36
CA ALA A 32 -0.42 -5.13 2.32
C ALA A 32 -0.74 -3.87 3.12
N VAL A 33 -1.24 -2.81 2.46
CA VAL A 33 -1.62 -1.56 3.13
C VAL A 33 -2.79 -1.80 4.09
N HIS A 34 -3.81 -2.53 3.66
CA HIS A 34 -4.99 -2.78 4.50
C HIS A 34 -4.68 -3.74 5.65
N ASP A 35 -3.75 -4.70 5.46
CA ASP A 35 -3.29 -5.53 6.56
C ASP A 35 -2.60 -4.67 7.63
N TRP A 36 -1.78 -3.71 7.21
CA TRP A 36 -1.18 -2.75 8.14
C TRP A 36 -2.27 -1.95 8.88
N ASP A 37 -3.27 -1.44 8.15
CA ASP A 37 -4.37 -0.68 8.75
C ASP A 37 -5.07 -1.51 9.83
N LEU A 38 -5.40 -2.76 9.53
CA LEU A 38 -6.09 -3.65 10.46
C LEU A 38 -5.21 -3.97 11.68
N ALA A 39 -3.95 -4.31 11.45
CA ALA A 39 -3.02 -4.64 12.53
C ALA A 39 -2.88 -3.48 13.51
N LYS A 40 -2.76 -2.26 13.01
CA LYS A 40 -2.70 -1.07 13.86
C LYS A 40 -3.99 -0.86 14.64
N ALA A 41 -5.14 -1.08 14.01
CA ALA A 41 -6.43 -0.88 14.65
C ALA A 41 -6.64 -1.84 15.83
N ILE A 42 -6.16 -3.06 15.73
CA ILE A 42 -6.32 -4.08 16.78
C ILE A 42 -5.10 -4.20 17.70
N GLY A 43 -4.06 -3.39 17.47
CA GLY A 43 -2.86 -3.40 18.31
C GLY A 43 -1.98 -4.63 18.16
N GLN A 44 -2.03 -5.27 17.00
CA GLN A 44 -1.24 -6.48 16.71
C GLN A 44 -0.20 -6.18 15.61
N PRO A 45 0.93 -6.92 15.56
CA PRO A 45 1.84 -6.80 14.44
C PRO A 45 1.22 -7.41 13.19
N THR A 46 1.62 -6.89 12.02
CA THR A 46 1.20 -7.50 10.77
C THR A 46 1.75 -8.92 10.65
N GLY A 47 0.90 -9.84 10.16
CA GLY A 47 1.30 -11.24 9.96
C GLY A 47 1.80 -11.55 8.56
N LEU A 48 1.83 -10.57 7.66
CA LEU A 48 2.26 -10.80 6.28
C LEU A 48 3.77 -10.69 6.14
N ASP A 49 4.29 -11.36 5.10
CA ASP A 49 5.70 -11.35 4.77
C ASP A 49 6.19 -9.94 4.45
N PRO A 50 7.30 -9.48 5.02
CA PRO A 50 7.89 -8.18 4.66
C PRO A 50 8.16 -8.00 3.17
N ALA A 51 8.36 -9.07 2.41
CA ALA A 51 8.55 -8.99 0.96
C ALA A 51 7.36 -8.37 0.25
N LEU A 52 6.14 -8.57 0.76
CA LEU A 52 4.95 -7.94 0.20
C LEU A 52 4.98 -6.42 0.37
N ALA A 53 5.45 -5.95 1.52
CA ALA A 53 5.60 -4.51 1.75
C ALA A 53 6.68 -3.91 0.86
N GLU A 54 7.81 -4.60 0.69
CA GLU A 54 8.87 -4.16 -0.23
C GLU A 54 8.34 -4.04 -1.65
N HIS A 55 7.56 -5.03 -2.10
CA HIS A 55 6.92 -5.00 -3.40
C HIS A 55 6.00 -3.77 -3.52
N GLY A 56 5.18 -3.52 -2.51
CA GLY A 56 4.24 -2.40 -2.51
C GLY A 56 4.94 -1.05 -2.55
N VAL A 57 6.05 -0.90 -1.84
CA VAL A 57 6.83 0.34 -1.86
C VAL A 57 7.39 0.58 -3.27
N ARG A 58 8.00 -0.45 -3.88
CA ARG A 58 8.57 -0.33 -5.23
C ARG A 58 7.49 0.02 -6.26
N TRP A 59 6.38 -0.70 -6.22
CA TRP A 59 5.27 -0.47 -7.13
C TRP A 59 4.64 0.91 -6.91
N GLY A 60 4.42 1.28 -5.65
CA GLY A 60 3.81 2.56 -5.30
C GLY A 60 4.66 3.75 -5.72
N ARG A 61 5.98 3.65 -5.59
CA ARG A 61 6.89 4.71 -6.04
C ARG A 61 6.84 4.93 -7.55
N GLN A 62 6.53 3.90 -8.31
CA GLN A 62 6.39 4.00 -9.77
C GLN A 62 5.02 4.52 -10.18
N MET A 63 3.97 4.16 -9.43
CA MET A 63 2.58 4.35 -9.85
C MET A 63 1.89 5.54 -9.20
N LEU A 64 2.22 5.85 -7.94
CA LEU A 64 1.53 6.92 -7.21
C LEU A 64 2.19 8.25 -7.47
N ARG A 65 1.50 9.09 -8.23
CA ARG A 65 1.99 10.41 -8.60
C ARG A 65 1.53 11.47 -7.60
N PRO A 66 2.25 12.59 -7.47
CA PRO A 66 1.87 13.66 -6.55
C PRO A 66 0.45 14.20 -6.74
N GLU A 67 -0.05 14.23 -7.98
CA GLU A 67 -1.40 14.73 -8.26
C GLU A 67 -2.52 13.88 -7.66
N PHE A 68 -2.22 12.66 -7.21
CA PHE A 68 -3.19 11.80 -6.55
C PHE A 68 -3.15 11.91 -5.03
N ARG A 69 -2.30 12.78 -4.49
CA ARG A 69 -2.11 12.97 -3.05
C ARG A 69 -2.71 14.28 -2.58
N GLY A 70 -3.15 14.30 -1.33
CA GLY A 70 -3.58 15.50 -0.64
C GLY A 70 -5.02 15.46 -0.19
N PRO A 71 -5.54 16.58 0.36
CA PRO A 71 -6.93 16.67 0.77
C PRO A 71 -7.87 16.39 -0.41
N ASP A 72 -8.91 15.62 -0.16
CA ASP A 72 -9.91 15.24 -1.15
C ASP A 72 -9.37 14.37 -2.29
N LYS A 73 -8.16 13.81 -2.12
CA LYS A 73 -7.58 12.86 -3.06
C LYS A 73 -7.66 11.45 -2.50
N ALA A 74 -7.41 10.46 -3.38
CA ALA A 74 -7.46 9.04 -3.00
C ALA A 74 -6.41 8.69 -1.93
N PHE A 75 -5.30 9.42 -1.91
CA PHE A 75 -4.19 9.16 -0.97
C PHE A 75 -3.82 10.43 -0.22
N GLY A 76 -3.44 10.25 1.04
CA GLY A 76 -2.91 11.34 1.84
C GLY A 76 -1.51 11.74 1.42
N VAL A 77 -1.04 12.84 2.00
CA VAL A 77 0.34 13.27 1.81
C VAL A 77 1.29 12.22 2.39
N GLU A 78 2.41 11.99 1.71
CA GLU A 78 3.41 11.05 2.21
C GLU A 78 3.88 11.44 3.61
N VAL A 79 3.97 10.45 4.51
CA VAL A 79 4.58 10.62 5.82
C VAL A 79 6.01 10.12 5.72
N PRO A 80 7.02 10.98 5.91
CA PRO A 80 8.42 10.57 5.82
C PRO A 80 8.77 9.50 6.84
N VAL A 81 9.47 8.44 6.38
CA VAL A 81 9.89 7.32 7.21
C VAL A 81 11.35 7.04 6.85
N PRO A 82 12.22 6.77 7.84
CA PRO A 82 13.63 6.44 7.55
C PRO A 82 13.75 5.26 6.60
N ASP A 83 14.76 5.30 5.73
CA ASP A 83 14.99 4.23 4.73
C ASP A 83 15.31 2.88 5.38
N ASP A 84 15.84 2.90 6.61
CA ASP A 84 16.16 1.69 7.36
C ASP A 84 15.02 1.21 8.27
N ALA A 85 13.87 1.85 8.22
CA ALA A 85 12.69 1.43 8.98
C ALA A 85 12.14 0.11 8.44
N PRO A 86 11.36 -0.63 9.26
CA PRO A 86 10.71 -1.84 8.77
C PRO A 86 9.89 -1.61 7.51
N ALA A 87 9.84 -2.61 6.63
CA ALA A 87 9.21 -2.49 5.32
C ALA A 87 7.76 -2.02 5.41
N TYR A 88 6.98 -2.51 6.38
CA TYR A 88 5.59 -2.10 6.54
C TYR A 88 5.44 -0.66 7.01
N ASP A 89 6.41 -0.13 7.78
CA ASP A 89 6.40 1.28 8.17
C ASP A 89 6.68 2.16 6.94
N ARG A 90 7.62 1.75 6.08
CA ARG A 90 7.92 2.48 4.84
C ARG A 90 6.72 2.45 3.89
N LEU A 91 6.05 1.29 3.79
CA LEU A 91 4.84 1.16 2.98
C LEU A 91 3.73 2.10 3.50
N ALA A 92 3.47 2.06 4.81
CA ALA A 92 2.45 2.90 5.42
C ALA A 92 2.72 4.38 5.17
N GLY A 93 3.95 4.83 5.40
CA GLY A 93 4.33 6.23 5.17
C GLY A 93 4.17 6.65 3.73
N TRP A 94 4.58 5.81 2.79
CA TRP A 94 4.44 6.12 1.36
C TRP A 94 2.98 6.32 0.96
N PHE A 95 2.07 5.53 1.54
CA PHE A 95 0.64 5.63 1.26
C PHE A 95 -0.11 6.58 2.20
N GLY A 96 0.59 7.44 2.93
CA GLY A 96 0.01 8.54 3.69
C GLY A 96 -0.42 8.20 5.11
N ARG A 97 0.02 7.07 5.67
CA ARG A 97 -0.27 6.68 7.05
C ARG A 97 0.93 6.96 7.93
N ASP A 98 0.69 7.42 9.16
CA ASP A 98 1.75 7.62 10.14
C ASP A 98 2.01 6.29 10.87
N PRO A 99 3.20 5.67 10.71
CA PRO A 99 3.51 4.42 11.39
C PRO A 99 3.50 4.51 12.91
N ARG A 100 3.61 5.73 13.46
CA ARG A 100 3.59 5.94 14.90
C ARG A 100 2.17 5.96 15.49
N TRP A 101 1.15 6.03 14.62
CA TRP A 101 -0.23 6.03 15.08
C TRP A 101 -0.55 4.72 15.79
N THR A 102 -1.34 4.80 16.88
CA THR A 102 -1.85 3.63 17.59
C THR A 102 -3.34 3.80 17.87
N SER A 103 -4.02 2.68 18.15
CA SER A 103 -5.43 2.73 18.50
C SER A 103 -5.67 3.48 19.82
N ALA A 104 -4.69 3.51 20.72
CA ALA A 104 -4.77 4.30 21.95
C ALA A 104 -4.87 5.79 21.64
N ASP A 105 -4.18 6.28 20.60
CA ASP A 105 -4.26 7.68 20.17
C ASP A 105 -5.67 8.04 19.73
N ALA A 106 -6.35 7.13 19.05
CA ALA A 106 -7.73 7.35 18.60
C ALA A 106 -8.69 7.43 19.79
N VAL A 107 -8.48 6.62 20.82
CA VAL A 107 -9.34 6.58 22.00
C VAL A 107 -9.21 7.85 22.83
N THR A 108 -8.03 8.46 22.86
CA THR A 108 -7.76 9.64 23.68
C THR A 108 -8.16 10.96 23.03
N ARG A 109 -8.66 10.91 21.80
CA ARG A 109 -9.10 12.11 21.08
C ARG A 109 -10.61 12.45 21.32
#